data_3d07b68032d15004c8e684738b084652
#
_entry.id   3d07b68032d15004c8e684738b084652
#
_cell.length_a   1.000
_cell.length_b   1.000
_cell.length_c   1.000
_cell.angle_alpha   90.00
_cell.angle_beta   90.00
_cell.angle_gamma   90.00
#
_symmetry.space_group_name_H-M   'P 1'
#
loop_
_entity.id
_entity.type
_entity.pdbx_description
1 polymer ?
#
loop_
_entity_poly.entity_id
_entity_poly.type
_entity_poly.pdbx_seq_one_letter_code
_entity_poly.pdbx_strand_id
1 'polypeptide(L)'
;MNEPKKTERPLLLGLLVKKFKAEGTPYIHFNWGRISLVLVVLIAFAWISMATLLFAYFKYVKDFDKVKFSNMMLLPIKYSEHKIEMGDRHIERGLQAVDNNNFNDGIRLLRLGLIRSPGNLEGLVKLAQLYEFGLKRKDIAIEMYIDGFGHDGINNKEFCIAALRTMLRNKMDTEIITIANEYLPKEFKKGDNPNLQTIAYAAATSSFYRGNFDKTEDYIHAFLLNESVDGIILSAKVSWDRGNKFSAIKKLESSLYKFPNSDELYSQLCYFYRKIDDFDSARRYAQLRNIKSPSNPNPIIDLIYLYNKYGIEDEVIKYSKQIIKNFSDNEIAIFQLANFAASTGKINIAQFCYELALEKDYDLGNFALTLVEAHISTKDYDGAVTFSEELLLENPKWLQDQWPIFSSLRALASYGLNRPDLGEIYLEEFLSEPRITSETLVAVADRFTANQMYQQAQKILDFAYTNDTNNQRILNNLIKVNLELGMTQDLGDQIKKLLQTRRPDKELLRDAYNRLGSDLFIFTKNRNAILMELGAILRD
;
A
#
# COMPACT_ATOMS: atom_id res chain seq x y z
N MET A 1 -29.36 -35.26 95.27
CA MET A 1 -30.38 -34.97 94.24
C MET A 1 -29.71 -34.33 93.09
N ASN A 2 -29.49 -35.10 91.98
CA ASN A 2 -28.90 -34.56 90.76
C ASN A 2 -30.00 -33.88 89.94
N GLU A 3 -29.94 -32.55 89.82
CA GLU A 3 -30.80 -31.82 88.90
C GLU A 3 -30.53 -32.26 87.45
N PRO A 4 -31.59 -32.53 86.68
CA PRO A 4 -31.42 -32.97 85.28
C PRO A 4 -30.80 -31.77 84.47
N LYS A 5 -29.61 -31.99 83.89
CA LYS A 5 -29.01 -31.08 82.93
C LYS A 5 -30.06 -30.84 81.82
N LYS A 6 -30.62 -29.63 81.80
CA LYS A 6 -31.49 -29.19 80.73
C LYS A 6 -30.68 -29.22 79.38
N THR A 7 -31.01 -30.22 78.58
CA THR A 7 -30.33 -30.48 77.31
C THR A 7 -30.52 -29.36 76.33
N GLU A 8 -29.41 -28.73 75.87
CA GLU A 8 -29.39 -27.77 74.73
C GLU A 8 -29.99 -28.46 73.51
N ARG A 9 -31.04 -27.88 72.91
CA ARG A 9 -31.68 -28.45 71.71
C ARG A 9 -31.23 -27.66 70.51
N PRO A 10 -30.49 -28.27 69.59
CA PRO A 10 -30.11 -27.59 68.30
C PRO A 10 -31.40 -27.47 67.45
N LEU A 11 -31.60 -26.24 66.91
CA LEU A 11 -32.63 -25.88 65.96
C LEU A 11 -31.97 -25.56 64.65
N LEU A 12 -32.62 -25.81 63.49
CA LEU A 12 -32.12 -25.52 62.16
C LEU A 12 -30.66 -25.99 61.94
N LEU A 13 -30.41 -27.30 61.98
CA LEU A 13 -29.09 -27.88 61.77
C LEU A 13 -27.98 -27.35 62.69
N GLY A 14 -28.39 -26.78 63.88
CA GLY A 14 -27.46 -26.26 64.90
C GLY A 14 -27.02 -24.81 64.61
N LEU A 15 -27.64 -24.11 63.71
CA LEU A 15 -27.46 -22.65 63.48
C LEU A 15 -27.99 -21.81 64.61
N LEU A 16 -29.09 -22.32 65.21
CA LEU A 16 -29.74 -21.79 66.43
C LEU A 16 -29.69 -22.84 67.50
N VAL A 17 -29.39 -22.43 68.72
CA VAL A 17 -29.39 -23.32 69.88
C VAL A 17 -30.32 -22.75 70.95
N LYS A 18 -31.32 -23.47 71.35
CA LYS A 18 -32.21 -23.08 72.45
C LYS A 18 -31.46 -23.35 73.76
N LYS A 19 -31.01 -22.30 74.39
CA LYS A 19 -30.38 -22.31 75.72
C LYS A 19 -31.37 -21.81 76.78
N PHE A 20 -31.12 -22.15 78.02
CA PHE A 20 -31.93 -21.69 79.13
C PHE A 20 -31.10 -20.83 80.08
N LYS A 21 -31.62 -19.69 80.51
CA LYS A 21 -30.98 -18.83 81.54
C LYS A 21 -31.07 -19.59 82.90
N ALA A 22 -30.28 -19.13 83.86
CA ALA A 22 -30.32 -19.72 85.23
C ALA A 22 -31.72 -19.71 85.86
N GLU A 23 -32.57 -18.77 85.44
CA GLU A 23 -33.95 -18.59 85.85
C GLU A 23 -34.96 -19.47 85.09
N GLY A 24 -34.52 -20.39 84.23
CA GLY A 24 -35.36 -21.34 83.49
C GLY A 24 -36.00 -20.77 82.20
N THR A 25 -35.82 -19.49 81.86
CA THR A 25 -36.39 -18.88 80.66
C THR A 25 -35.62 -19.32 79.43
N PRO A 26 -36.24 -19.80 78.34
CA PRO A 26 -35.55 -20.18 77.13
C PRO A 26 -35.16 -18.90 76.29
N TYR A 27 -33.95 -18.89 75.77
CA TYR A 27 -33.49 -17.92 74.81
C TYR A 27 -32.83 -18.61 73.63
N ILE A 28 -32.86 -17.98 72.46
CA ILE A 28 -32.22 -18.46 71.21
C ILE A 28 -30.81 -17.90 71.18
N HIS A 29 -29.83 -18.78 71.13
CA HIS A 29 -28.45 -18.44 70.92
C HIS A 29 -28.06 -18.69 69.47
N PHE A 30 -27.53 -17.63 68.77
CA PHE A 30 -27.06 -17.73 67.39
C PHE A 30 -25.64 -18.31 67.41
N ASN A 31 -25.45 -19.45 66.71
CA ASN A 31 -24.10 -19.99 66.52
C ASN A 31 -23.44 -19.31 65.30
N TRP A 32 -22.87 -18.16 65.55
CA TRP A 32 -22.26 -17.32 64.50
C TRP A 32 -21.21 -18.08 63.69
N GLY A 33 -20.44 -18.99 64.28
CA GLY A 33 -19.43 -19.77 63.57
C GLY A 33 -20.08 -20.76 62.53
N ARG A 34 -21.23 -21.36 62.89
CA ARG A 34 -21.98 -22.22 61.94
C ARG A 34 -22.75 -21.41 60.91
N ILE A 35 -23.32 -20.28 61.31
CA ILE A 35 -24.02 -19.36 60.41
C ILE A 35 -23.04 -18.81 59.34
N SER A 36 -21.86 -18.35 59.75
CA SER A 36 -20.86 -17.89 58.80
C SER A 36 -20.34 -19.00 57.89
N LEU A 37 -20.16 -20.23 58.39
CA LEU A 37 -19.76 -21.37 57.56
C LEU A 37 -20.84 -21.71 56.52
N VAL A 38 -22.11 -21.77 56.92
CA VAL A 38 -23.24 -22.03 56.00
C VAL A 38 -23.36 -20.91 54.97
N LEU A 39 -23.19 -19.66 55.39
CA LEU A 39 -23.23 -18.51 54.48
C LEU A 39 -22.09 -18.59 53.46
N VAL A 40 -20.86 -18.91 53.88
CA VAL A 40 -19.72 -19.10 52.97
C VAL A 40 -20.01 -20.24 51.98
N VAL A 41 -20.54 -21.37 52.43
CA VAL A 41 -20.90 -22.51 51.56
C VAL A 41 -22.00 -22.11 50.55
N LEU A 42 -23.01 -21.37 51.00
CA LEU A 42 -24.07 -20.87 50.10
C LEU A 42 -23.54 -19.89 49.07
N ILE A 43 -22.66 -18.97 49.48
CA ILE A 43 -22.00 -18.03 48.55
C ILE A 43 -21.15 -18.80 47.54
N ALA A 44 -20.35 -19.77 47.98
CA ALA A 44 -19.53 -20.60 47.09
C ALA A 44 -20.40 -21.39 46.10
N PHE A 45 -21.51 -22.00 46.58
CA PHE A 45 -22.44 -22.71 45.70
C PHE A 45 -23.13 -21.80 44.69
N ALA A 46 -23.61 -20.63 45.13
CA ALA A 46 -24.20 -19.63 44.24
C ALA A 46 -23.19 -19.15 43.17
N TRP A 47 -21.93 -18.97 43.58
CA TRP A 47 -20.84 -18.59 42.68
C TRP A 47 -20.55 -19.67 41.63
N ILE A 48 -20.44 -20.95 42.03
CA ILE A 48 -20.21 -22.09 41.14
C ILE A 48 -21.41 -22.23 40.16
N SER A 49 -22.64 -22.13 40.70
CA SER A 49 -23.85 -22.19 39.86
C SER A 49 -23.89 -21.08 38.81
N MET A 50 -23.56 -19.85 39.20
CA MET A 50 -23.48 -18.72 38.30
C MET A 50 -22.39 -18.92 37.24
N ALA A 51 -21.19 -19.39 37.62
CA ALA A 51 -20.11 -19.71 36.69
C ALA A 51 -20.52 -20.79 35.67
N THR A 52 -21.28 -21.84 36.15
CA THR A 52 -21.78 -22.89 35.28
C THR A 52 -22.82 -22.39 34.29
N LEU A 53 -23.74 -21.52 34.74
CA LEU A 53 -24.74 -20.89 33.87
C LEU A 53 -24.10 -19.99 32.83
N LEU A 54 -23.11 -19.18 33.21
CA LEU A 54 -22.34 -18.34 32.29
C LEU A 54 -21.57 -19.20 31.28
N PHE A 55 -20.90 -20.26 31.72
CA PHE A 55 -20.21 -21.19 30.84
C PHE A 55 -21.18 -21.83 29.82
N ALA A 56 -22.34 -22.35 30.28
CA ALA A 56 -23.36 -22.92 29.42
C ALA A 56 -23.91 -21.89 28.42
N TYR A 57 -24.17 -20.66 28.86
CA TYR A 57 -24.63 -19.57 28.01
C TYR A 57 -23.61 -19.25 26.89
N PHE A 58 -22.34 -19.05 27.25
CA PHE A 58 -21.33 -18.77 26.25
C PHE A 58 -21.08 -19.95 25.32
N LYS A 59 -21.07 -21.19 25.84
CA LYS A 59 -20.80 -22.39 25.05
C LYS A 59 -21.97 -22.77 24.13
N TYR A 60 -23.19 -22.79 24.62
CA TYR A 60 -24.33 -23.33 23.87
C TYR A 60 -25.25 -22.28 23.26
N VAL A 61 -25.37 -21.08 23.86
CA VAL A 61 -26.25 -20.02 23.33
C VAL A 61 -25.47 -19.08 22.43
N LYS A 62 -24.21 -18.77 22.80
CA LYS A 62 -23.33 -17.91 22.01
C LYS A 62 -22.40 -18.70 21.09
N ASP A 63 -22.46 -20.03 21.12
CA ASP A 63 -21.68 -20.90 20.26
C ASP A 63 -20.16 -20.64 20.36
N PHE A 64 -19.65 -20.51 21.59
CA PHE A 64 -18.25 -20.21 21.88
C PHE A 64 -17.54 -21.48 22.41
N ASP A 65 -17.05 -22.31 21.48
CA ASP A 65 -16.45 -23.60 21.81
C ASP A 65 -15.15 -23.50 22.63
N LYS A 66 -14.39 -22.43 22.47
CA LYS A 66 -13.11 -22.21 23.16
C LYS A 66 -13.25 -21.64 24.58
N VAL A 67 -14.49 -21.36 25.05
CA VAL A 67 -14.70 -20.88 26.42
C VAL A 67 -14.23 -21.88 27.45
N LYS A 68 -13.44 -21.44 28.44
CA LYS A 68 -12.94 -22.28 29.52
C LYS A 68 -13.77 -22.08 30.79
N PHE A 69 -14.21 -23.16 31.43
CA PHE A 69 -14.95 -23.09 32.69
C PHE A 69 -14.14 -22.37 33.79
N SER A 70 -12.81 -22.58 33.81
CA SER A 70 -11.92 -21.88 34.75
C SER A 70 -11.99 -20.37 34.65
N ASN A 71 -12.19 -19.83 33.43
CA ASN A 71 -12.30 -18.39 33.22
C ASN A 71 -13.63 -17.85 33.74
N MET A 72 -14.72 -18.63 33.65
CA MET A 72 -16.02 -18.28 34.23
C MET A 72 -16.01 -18.35 35.75
N MET A 73 -15.33 -19.34 36.29
CA MET A 73 -15.20 -19.52 37.74
C MET A 73 -14.35 -18.40 38.37
N LEU A 74 -13.29 -17.97 37.70
CA LEU A 74 -12.38 -16.91 38.14
C LEU A 74 -12.65 -15.57 37.42
N LEU A 75 -13.87 -15.33 36.96
CA LEU A 75 -14.23 -14.19 36.13
C LEU A 75 -13.77 -12.83 36.69
N PRO A 76 -13.88 -12.53 38.01
CA PRO A 76 -13.39 -11.24 38.53
C PRO A 76 -11.88 -11.04 38.37
N ILE A 77 -11.10 -12.14 38.43
CA ILE A 77 -9.65 -12.11 38.30
C ILE A 77 -9.22 -12.22 36.83
N LYS A 78 -9.94 -13.05 36.05
CA LYS A 78 -9.64 -13.39 34.65
C LYS A 78 -10.53 -12.67 33.64
N TYR A 79 -11.12 -11.56 34.06
CA TYR A 79 -12.02 -10.79 33.17
C TYR A 79 -11.30 -10.29 31.88
N SER A 80 -10.06 -9.84 32.02
CA SER A 80 -9.25 -9.40 30.89
C SER A 80 -8.96 -10.54 29.90
N GLU A 81 -8.59 -11.72 30.39
CA GLU A 81 -8.37 -12.92 29.55
C GLU A 81 -9.65 -13.30 28.79
N HIS A 82 -10.78 -13.36 29.50
CA HIS A 82 -12.06 -13.66 28.86
C HIS A 82 -12.47 -12.60 27.83
N LYS A 83 -12.22 -11.32 28.09
CA LYS A 83 -12.47 -10.23 27.15
C LYS A 83 -11.68 -10.42 25.87
N ILE A 84 -10.38 -10.78 25.98
CA ILE A 84 -9.49 -11.06 24.85
C ILE A 84 -10.00 -12.28 24.07
N GLU A 85 -10.30 -13.40 24.74
CA GLU A 85 -10.84 -14.61 24.09
C GLU A 85 -12.13 -14.33 23.30
N MET A 86 -13.01 -13.49 23.84
CA MET A 86 -14.22 -13.03 23.13
C MET A 86 -13.90 -12.13 21.95
N GLY A 87 -12.86 -11.32 22.05
CA GLY A 87 -12.34 -10.49 20.97
C GLY A 87 -11.82 -11.35 19.82
N ASP A 88 -10.94 -12.29 20.12
CA ASP A 88 -10.36 -13.21 19.16
C ASP A 88 -11.41 -14.02 18.40
N ARG A 89 -12.46 -14.47 19.08
CA ARG A 89 -13.60 -15.12 18.42
C ARG A 89 -14.30 -14.23 17.41
N HIS A 90 -14.53 -12.94 17.76
CA HIS A 90 -15.12 -12.01 16.80
C HIS A 90 -14.20 -11.81 15.59
N ILE A 91 -12.88 -11.79 15.81
CA ILE A 91 -11.89 -11.70 14.75
C ILE A 91 -11.93 -12.93 13.84
N GLU A 92 -11.91 -14.15 14.41
CA GLU A 92 -12.04 -15.39 13.62
C GLU A 92 -13.28 -15.38 12.72
N ARG A 93 -14.43 -15.02 13.28
CA ARG A 93 -15.69 -14.90 12.51
C ARG A 93 -15.64 -13.79 11.48
N GLY A 94 -14.95 -12.69 11.80
CA GLY A 94 -14.73 -11.59 10.87
C GLY A 94 -13.86 -11.99 9.69
N LEU A 95 -12.77 -12.74 9.93
CA LEU A 95 -11.92 -13.30 8.88
C LEU A 95 -12.71 -14.25 7.98
N GLN A 96 -13.48 -15.18 8.57
CA GLN A 96 -14.35 -16.09 7.81
C GLN A 96 -15.40 -15.35 6.97
N ALA A 97 -15.97 -14.26 7.48
CA ALA A 97 -16.93 -13.45 6.73
C ALA A 97 -16.25 -12.78 5.52
N VAL A 98 -15.01 -12.29 5.68
CA VAL A 98 -14.22 -11.71 4.57
C VAL A 98 -13.90 -12.76 3.52
N ASP A 99 -13.48 -13.95 3.93
CA ASP A 99 -13.16 -15.07 3.02
C ASP A 99 -14.38 -15.53 2.21
N ASN A 100 -15.58 -15.37 2.79
CA ASN A 100 -16.86 -15.61 2.13
C ASN A 100 -17.39 -14.38 1.34
N ASN A 101 -16.55 -13.37 1.09
CA ASN A 101 -16.89 -12.12 0.40
C ASN A 101 -17.97 -11.26 1.10
N ASN A 102 -18.29 -11.53 2.38
CA ASN A 102 -19.19 -10.69 3.17
C ASN A 102 -18.40 -9.61 3.91
N PHE A 103 -17.94 -8.60 3.15
CA PHE A 103 -17.03 -7.55 3.65
C PHE A 103 -17.66 -6.68 4.74
N ASN A 104 -18.95 -6.38 4.66
CA ASN A 104 -19.63 -5.54 5.65
C ASN A 104 -19.67 -6.18 7.03
N ASP A 105 -20.07 -7.45 7.11
CA ASP A 105 -20.03 -8.20 8.37
C ASP A 105 -18.59 -8.45 8.83
N GLY A 106 -17.68 -8.73 7.92
CA GLY A 106 -16.26 -8.88 8.19
C GLY A 106 -15.70 -7.65 8.91
N ILE A 107 -15.86 -6.45 8.34
CA ILE A 107 -15.41 -5.19 8.94
C ILE A 107 -16.03 -5.00 10.32
N ARG A 108 -17.35 -5.21 10.46
CA ARG A 108 -18.06 -5.05 11.73
C ARG A 108 -17.52 -5.98 12.81
N LEU A 109 -17.32 -7.25 12.48
CA LEU A 109 -16.83 -8.26 13.42
C LEU A 109 -15.37 -8.05 13.80
N LEU A 110 -14.50 -7.71 12.84
CA LEU A 110 -13.10 -7.37 13.08
C LEU A 110 -12.97 -6.15 14.00
N ARG A 111 -13.74 -5.09 13.79
CA ARG A 111 -13.77 -3.92 14.67
C ARG A 111 -14.19 -4.28 16.10
N LEU A 112 -15.27 -5.03 16.26
CA LEU A 112 -15.74 -5.47 17.57
C LEU A 112 -14.71 -6.38 18.26
N GLY A 113 -14.01 -7.20 17.50
CA GLY A 113 -12.96 -8.07 18.00
C GLY A 113 -11.76 -7.27 18.50
N LEU A 114 -11.25 -6.34 17.71
CA LEU A 114 -10.07 -5.53 18.04
C LEU A 114 -10.30 -4.57 19.22
N ILE A 115 -11.51 -4.08 19.45
CA ILE A 115 -11.85 -3.30 20.67
C ILE A 115 -11.64 -4.15 21.94
N ARG A 116 -11.78 -5.48 21.85
CA ARG A 116 -11.64 -6.41 22.98
C ARG A 116 -10.26 -7.05 23.05
N SER A 117 -9.67 -7.34 21.89
CA SER A 117 -8.35 -7.95 21.71
C SER A 117 -7.49 -7.09 20.78
N PRO A 118 -7.00 -5.91 21.24
CA PRO A 118 -6.23 -4.99 20.39
C PRO A 118 -4.87 -5.56 19.96
N GLY A 119 -4.32 -6.53 20.70
CA GLY A 119 -3.09 -7.24 20.36
C GLY A 119 -3.23 -8.35 19.31
N ASN A 120 -4.42 -8.57 18.74
CA ASN A 120 -4.59 -9.52 17.65
C ASN A 120 -4.17 -8.90 16.31
N LEU A 121 -2.88 -9.07 16.00
CA LEU A 121 -2.26 -8.45 14.83
C LEU A 121 -2.78 -8.99 13.50
N GLU A 122 -3.24 -10.24 13.43
CA GLU A 122 -3.85 -10.83 12.22
C GLU A 122 -5.15 -10.09 11.86
N GLY A 123 -6.04 -9.95 12.84
CA GLY A 123 -7.28 -9.19 12.67
C GLY A 123 -7.02 -7.72 12.33
N LEU A 124 -5.99 -7.13 12.94
CA LEU A 124 -5.59 -5.75 12.67
C LEU A 124 -5.10 -5.57 11.24
N VAL A 125 -4.19 -6.42 10.75
CA VAL A 125 -3.70 -6.38 9.37
C VAL A 125 -4.86 -6.52 8.37
N LYS A 126 -5.75 -7.49 8.60
CA LYS A 126 -6.89 -7.71 7.68
C LYS A 126 -7.84 -6.52 7.65
N LEU A 127 -8.17 -5.95 8.81
CA LEU A 127 -9.03 -4.79 8.88
C LEU A 127 -8.37 -3.55 8.25
N ALA A 128 -7.08 -3.32 8.50
CA ALA A 128 -6.32 -2.24 7.87
C ALA A 128 -6.32 -2.36 6.34
N GLN A 129 -6.12 -3.57 5.79
CA GLN A 129 -6.21 -3.82 4.35
C GLN A 129 -7.62 -3.51 3.79
N LEU A 130 -8.68 -3.88 4.51
CA LEU A 130 -10.06 -3.56 4.10
C LEU A 130 -10.31 -2.04 4.10
N TYR A 131 -9.75 -1.30 5.06
CA TYR A 131 -9.81 0.15 5.04
C TYR A 131 -9.02 0.75 3.87
N GLU A 132 -7.80 0.26 3.63
CA GLU A 132 -6.94 0.80 2.58
C GLU A 132 -7.50 0.54 1.18
N PHE A 133 -7.81 -0.72 0.86
CA PHE A 133 -8.18 -1.14 -0.50
C PHE A 133 -9.69 -1.10 -0.75
N GLY A 134 -10.49 -1.52 0.23
CA GLY A 134 -11.95 -1.58 0.09
C GLY A 134 -12.62 -0.24 0.29
N LEU A 135 -12.34 0.43 1.41
CA LEU A 135 -12.99 1.69 1.78
C LEU A 135 -12.22 2.95 1.36
N LYS A 136 -11.03 2.79 0.77
CA LYS A 136 -10.13 3.89 0.36
C LYS A 136 -9.76 4.84 1.51
N ARG A 137 -9.78 4.35 2.76
CA ARG A 137 -9.44 5.09 3.98
C ARG A 137 -8.04 4.72 4.46
N LYS A 138 -7.05 5.11 3.66
CA LYS A 138 -5.62 4.88 3.96
C LYS A 138 -5.16 5.52 5.27
N ASP A 139 -5.77 6.64 5.65
CA ASP A 139 -5.55 7.34 6.92
C ASP A 139 -5.77 6.41 8.13
N ILE A 140 -6.95 5.79 8.19
CA ILE A 140 -7.31 4.85 9.27
C ILE A 140 -6.39 3.61 9.26
N ALA A 141 -6.08 3.07 8.08
CA ALA A 141 -5.21 1.91 7.97
C ALA A 141 -3.80 2.20 8.55
N ILE A 142 -3.25 3.38 8.28
CA ILE A 142 -1.94 3.80 8.79
C ILE A 142 -1.97 3.96 10.31
N GLU A 143 -2.98 4.63 10.86
CA GLU A 143 -3.15 4.76 12.33
C GLU A 143 -3.20 3.38 12.99
N MET A 144 -3.97 2.44 12.44
CA MET A 144 -4.04 1.07 12.95
C MET A 144 -2.68 0.37 12.93
N TYR A 145 -1.88 0.55 11.88
CA TYR A 145 -0.54 -0.04 11.83
C TYR A 145 0.42 0.60 12.84
N ILE A 146 0.34 1.91 13.08
CA ILE A 146 1.14 2.58 14.12
C ILE A 146 0.78 2.02 15.50
N ASP A 147 -0.51 1.92 15.83
CA ASP A 147 -0.99 1.35 17.08
C ASP A 147 -0.53 -0.11 17.28
N GLY A 148 -0.52 -0.90 16.21
CA GLY A 148 -0.11 -2.31 16.26
C GLY A 148 1.35 -2.51 16.70
N PHE A 149 2.25 -1.57 16.43
CA PHE A 149 3.62 -1.63 16.97
C PHE A 149 3.63 -1.55 18.51
N GLY A 150 2.72 -0.78 19.12
CA GLY A 150 2.52 -0.74 20.57
C GLY A 150 1.98 -2.04 21.19
N HIS A 151 1.45 -2.95 20.36
CA HIS A 151 0.91 -4.26 20.75
C HIS A 151 1.83 -5.43 20.36
N ASP A 152 3.12 -5.27 20.54
CA ASP A 152 4.13 -6.29 20.21
C ASP A 152 4.27 -6.60 18.71
N GLY A 153 3.84 -5.68 17.86
CA GLY A 153 3.91 -5.82 16.40
C GLY A 153 5.30 -6.10 15.87
N ILE A 154 6.34 -5.62 16.55
CA ILE A 154 7.75 -5.86 16.18
C ILE A 154 8.13 -7.35 16.15
N ASN A 155 7.48 -8.20 16.95
CA ASN A 155 7.73 -9.63 17.00
C ASN A 155 6.90 -10.42 15.99
N ASN A 156 5.97 -9.79 15.29
CA ASN A 156 5.15 -10.41 14.25
C ASN A 156 5.65 -10.02 12.85
N LYS A 157 6.22 -10.98 12.14
CA LYS A 157 6.80 -10.77 10.81
C LYS A 157 5.78 -10.27 9.78
N GLU A 158 4.61 -10.88 9.72
CA GLU A 158 3.57 -10.56 8.73
C GLU A 158 3.04 -9.15 8.96
N PHE A 159 2.81 -8.81 10.23
CA PHE A 159 2.43 -7.46 10.61
C PHE A 159 3.50 -6.43 10.21
N CYS A 160 4.77 -6.64 10.58
CA CYS A 160 5.86 -5.72 10.23
C CYS A 160 5.94 -5.48 8.72
N ILE A 161 5.87 -6.54 7.91
CA ILE A 161 5.92 -6.42 6.44
C ILE A 161 4.70 -5.65 5.92
N ALA A 162 3.49 -5.96 6.38
CA ALA A 162 2.27 -5.30 5.94
C ALA A 162 2.27 -3.81 6.31
N ALA A 163 2.57 -3.48 7.56
CA ALA A 163 2.62 -2.13 8.09
C ALA A 163 3.64 -1.27 7.33
N LEU A 164 4.90 -1.71 7.28
CA LEU A 164 5.98 -0.94 6.65
C LEU A 164 5.81 -0.82 5.14
N ARG A 165 5.31 -1.86 4.45
CA ARG A 165 4.99 -1.79 3.03
C ARG A 165 3.89 -0.76 2.75
N THR A 166 2.83 -0.74 3.56
CA THR A 166 1.76 0.25 3.46
C THR A 166 2.27 1.67 3.71
N MET A 167 3.08 1.86 4.76
CA MET A 167 3.67 3.16 5.06
C MET A 167 4.61 3.65 3.95
N LEU A 168 5.49 2.78 3.41
CA LEU A 168 6.38 3.13 2.29
C LEU A 168 5.59 3.53 1.04
N ARG A 169 4.54 2.77 0.69
CA ARG A 169 3.67 3.05 -0.46
C ARG A 169 2.97 4.40 -0.32
N ASN A 170 2.52 4.71 0.90
CA ASN A 170 1.86 5.98 1.22
C ASN A 170 2.83 7.11 1.60
N LYS A 171 4.15 6.90 1.44
CA LYS A 171 5.21 7.89 1.67
C LYS A 171 5.26 8.46 3.11
N MET A 172 4.93 7.62 4.10
CA MET A 172 4.92 7.95 5.52
C MET A 172 6.33 7.87 6.12
N ASP A 173 7.26 8.64 5.54
CA ASP A 173 8.69 8.55 5.89
C ASP A 173 8.97 8.97 7.34
N THR A 174 8.23 9.93 7.84
CA THR A 174 8.39 10.44 9.22
C THR A 174 7.99 9.38 10.25
N GLU A 175 6.87 8.72 10.03
CA GLU A 175 6.34 7.66 10.88
C GLU A 175 7.27 6.45 10.87
N ILE A 176 7.79 6.05 9.70
CA ILE A 176 8.77 4.97 9.58
C ILE A 176 10.05 5.30 10.35
N ILE A 177 10.56 6.53 10.23
CA ILE A 177 11.77 6.96 10.96
C ILE A 177 11.50 7.03 12.47
N THR A 178 10.30 7.44 12.89
CA THR A 178 9.91 7.44 14.30
C THR A 178 9.90 6.02 14.87
N ILE A 179 9.26 5.07 14.19
CA ILE A 179 9.26 3.64 14.54
C ILE A 179 10.69 3.10 14.60
N ALA A 180 11.53 3.44 13.61
CA ALA A 180 12.92 3.02 13.62
C ALA A 180 13.70 3.56 14.82
N ASN A 181 13.52 4.82 15.17
CA ASN A 181 14.19 5.42 16.34
C ASN A 181 13.73 4.81 17.67
N GLU A 182 12.49 4.34 17.76
CA GLU A 182 11.92 3.74 18.97
C GLU A 182 12.37 2.28 19.16
N TYR A 183 12.37 1.49 18.06
CA TYR A 183 12.52 0.04 18.16
C TYR A 183 13.90 -0.48 17.74
N LEU A 184 14.69 0.28 16.95
CA LEU A 184 15.97 -0.20 16.49
C LEU A 184 17.07 -0.03 17.56
N PRO A 185 17.85 -1.08 17.85
CA PRO A 185 19.06 -0.95 18.65
C PRO A 185 20.12 -0.15 17.87
N LYS A 186 21.18 0.30 18.57
CA LYS A 186 22.28 1.01 17.92
C LYS A 186 23.03 0.13 16.90
N GLU A 187 23.12 -1.17 17.17
CA GLU A 187 23.77 -2.17 16.32
C GLU A 187 22.95 -3.45 16.31
N PHE A 188 22.84 -4.08 15.15
CA PHE A 188 22.22 -5.38 14.97
C PHE A 188 23.23 -6.50 15.17
N LYS A 189 22.89 -7.49 15.98
CA LYS A 189 23.73 -8.67 16.20
C LYS A 189 23.12 -9.90 15.53
N LYS A 190 23.98 -10.79 15.04
CA LYS A 190 23.53 -12.04 14.44
C LYS A 190 22.82 -12.89 15.52
N GLY A 191 21.52 -13.11 15.33
CA GLY A 191 20.63 -13.76 16.31
C GLY A 191 19.56 -12.86 16.89
N ASP A 192 19.61 -11.55 16.66
CA ASP A 192 18.52 -10.63 17.00
C ASP A 192 17.28 -10.90 16.15
N ASN A 193 16.15 -10.32 16.56
CA ASN A 193 14.89 -10.44 15.84
C ASN A 193 15.04 -9.98 14.37
N PRO A 194 14.81 -10.85 13.36
CA PRO A 194 14.98 -10.48 11.95
C PRO A 194 14.03 -9.36 11.49
N ASN A 195 12.94 -9.11 12.20
CA ASN A 195 12.03 -8.00 11.89
C ASN A 195 12.69 -6.63 12.06
N LEU A 196 13.76 -6.53 12.89
CA LEU A 196 14.57 -5.32 13.01
C LEU A 196 15.22 -4.95 11.68
N GLN A 197 15.66 -5.94 10.89
CA GLN A 197 16.18 -5.69 9.54
C GLN A 197 15.08 -5.17 8.59
N THR A 198 13.85 -5.63 8.74
CA THR A 198 12.71 -5.13 7.94
C THR A 198 12.42 -3.66 8.27
N ILE A 199 12.44 -3.28 9.56
CA ILE A 199 12.28 -1.89 10.00
C ILE A 199 13.45 -1.04 9.51
N ALA A 200 14.67 -1.52 9.67
CA ALA A 200 15.88 -0.82 9.23
C ALA A 200 15.88 -0.59 7.71
N TYR A 201 15.44 -1.59 6.93
CA TYR A 201 15.31 -1.46 5.47
C TYR A 201 14.26 -0.39 5.10
N ALA A 202 13.12 -0.36 5.78
CA ALA A 202 12.11 0.67 5.55
C ALA A 202 12.63 2.08 5.91
N ALA A 203 13.36 2.21 7.02
CA ALA A 203 13.98 3.47 7.44
C ALA A 203 15.10 3.91 6.49
N ALA A 204 15.93 2.97 6.02
CA ALA A 204 16.94 3.22 4.99
C ALA A 204 16.30 3.70 3.69
N THR A 205 15.22 3.04 3.25
CA THR A 205 14.47 3.42 2.05
C THR A 205 13.85 4.81 2.19
N SER A 206 13.24 5.12 3.33
CA SER A 206 12.69 6.45 3.62
C SER A 206 13.76 7.53 3.63
N SER A 207 14.92 7.25 4.24
CA SER A 207 16.08 8.16 4.24
C SER A 207 16.62 8.39 2.84
N PHE A 208 16.70 7.34 2.02
CA PHE A 208 17.10 7.42 0.61
C PHE A 208 16.18 8.34 -0.19
N TYR A 209 14.86 8.15 -0.09
CA TYR A 209 13.91 9.01 -0.79
C TYR A 209 13.93 10.46 -0.32
N ARG A 210 14.36 10.72 0.90
CA ARG A 210 14.57 12.08 1.42
C ARG A 210 15.93 12.68 1.05
N GLY A 211 16.81 11.92 0.36
CA GLY A 211 18.16 12.35 0.01
C GLY A 211 19.18 12.23 1.14
N ASN A 212 18.82 11.64 2.27
CA ASN A 212 19.73 11.43 3.41
C ASN A 212 20.57 10.17 3.19
N PHE A 213 21.49 10.24 2.23
CA PHE A 213 22.29 9.08 1.81
C PHE A 213 23.20 8.54 2.92
N ASP A 214 23.78 9.40 3.75
CA ASP A 214 24.62 8.97 4.87
C ASP A 214 23.82 8.12 5.85
N LYS A 215 22.63 8.59 6.27
CA LYS A 215 21.73 7.79 7.12
C LYS A 215 21.28 6.49 6.45
N THR A 216 21.09 6.50 5.14
CA THR A 216 20.75 5.27 4.39
C THR A 216 21.88 4.26 4.51
N GLU A 217 23.14 4.69 4.31
CA GLU A 217 24.32 3.82 4.45
C GLU A 217 24.53 3.36 5.89
N ASP A 218 24.29 4.23 6.88
CA ASP A 218 24.36 3.86 8.30
C ASP A 218 23.41 2.70 8.61
N TYR A 219 22.14 2.79 8.18
CA TYR A 219 21.18 1.67 8.35
C TYR A 219 21.63 0.41 7.61
N ILE A 220 22.13 0.54 6.38
CA ILE A 220 22.58 -0.62 5.58
C ILE A 220 23.72 -1.34 6.31
N HIS A 221 24.68 -0.62 6.87
CA HIS A 221 25.82 -1.20 7.56
C HIS A 221 25.48 -1.70 8.96
N ALA A 222 24.78 -0.89 9.77
CA ALA A 222 24.44 -1.25 11.15
C ALA A 222 23.53 -2.49 11.24
N PHE A 223 22.66 -2.71 10.24
CA PHE A 223 21.70 -3.81 10.22
C PHE A 223 22.03 -4.91 9.19
N LEU A 224 23.23 -4.95 8.65
CA LEU A 224 23.72 -5.97 7.72
C LEU A 224 22.79 -6.13 6.49
N LEU A 225 22.15 -5.07 6.03
CA LEU A 225 21.22 -5.13 4.91
C LEU A 225 21.93 -5.47 3.58
N ASN A 226 23.23 -5.21 3.48
CA ASN A 226 24.08 -5.60 2.36
C ASN A 226 24.24 -7.13 2.20
N GLU A 227 23.71 -7.92 3.10
CA GLU A 227 23.62 -9.37 2.95
C GLU A 227 22.37 -9.83 2.17
N SER A 228 21.40 -8.93 1.95
CA SER A 228 20.17 -9.16 1.19
C SER A 228 20.20 -8.48 -0.19
N VAL A 229 19.43 -9.01 -1.13
CA VAL A 229 19.27 -8.42 -2.49
C VAL A 229 18.76 -6.98 -2.41
N ASP A 230 17.73 -6.75 -1.63
CA ASP A 230 17.10 -5.43 -1.51
C ASP A 230 18.07 -4.38 -0.94
N GLY A 231 18.84 -4.74 0.08
CA GLY A 231 19.82 -3.85 0.67
C GLY A 231 20.99 -3.54 -0.26
N ILE A 232 21.44 -4.54 -1.04
CA ILE A 232 22.46 -4.35 -2.08
C ILE A 232 21.95 -3.38 -3.15
N ILE A 233 20.73 -3.57 -3.64
CA ILE A 233 20.10 -2.68 -4.63
C ILE A 233 19.99 -1.27 -4.07
N LEU A 234 19.55 -1.11 -2.83
CA LEU A 234 19.43 0.21 -2.19
C LEU A 234 20.82 0.89 -2.08
N SER A 235 21.84 0.15 -1.65
CA SER A 235 23.22 0.64 -1.59
C SER A 235 23.77 1.04 -2.98
N ALA A 236 23.45 0.26 -4.02
CA ALA A 236 23.80 0.61 -5.38
C ALA A 236 23.08 1.88 -5.87
N LYS A 237 21.80 2.04 -5.54
CA LYS A 237 21.03 3.26 -5.84
C LYS A 237 21.62 4.50 -5.14
N VAL A 238 22.07 4.37 -3.89
CA VAL A 238 22.78 5.46 -3.19
C VAL A 238 24.04 5.86 -3.96
N SER A 239 24.87 4.86 -4.34
CA SER A 239 26.11 5.11 -5.12
C SER A 239 25.80 5.76 -6.46
N TRP A 240 24.74 5.31 -7.13
CA TRP A 240 24.28 5.87 -8.41
C TRP A 240 23.86 7.34 -8.29
N ASP A 241 23.07 7.66 -7.28
CA ASP A 241 22.52 8.99 -7.07
C ASP A 241 23.57 9.99 -6.57
N ARG A 242 24.64 9.50 -5.94
CA ARG A 242 25.86 10.29 -5.66
C ARG A 242 26.76 10.49 -6.89
N GLY A 243 26.36 10.02 -8.07
CA GLY A 243 27.13 10.14 -9.31
C GLY A 243 28.15 9.04 -9.55
N ASN A 244 28.36 8.12 -8.60
CA ASN A 244 29.32 7.01 -8.69
C ASN A 244 28.74 5.83 -9.50
N LYS A 245 28.31 6.10 -10.75
CA LYS A 245 27.55 5.16 -11.60
C LYS A 245 28.27 3.83 -11.82
N PHE A 246 29.58 3.85 -12.12
CA PHE A 246 30.36 2.63 -12.34
C PHE A 246 30.53 1.80 -11.07
N SER A 247 30.69 2.43 -9.91
CA SER A 247 30.74 1.74 -8.63
C SER A 247 29.40 1.05 -8.31
N ALA A 248 28.28 1.71 -8.60
CA ALA A 248 26.94 1.16 -8.45
C ALA A 248 26.74 -0.10 -9.30
N ILE A 249 27.12 -0.05 -10.57
CA ILE A 249 27.04 -1.20 -11.50
C ILE A 249 27.92 -2.34 -10.99
N LYS A 250 29.20 -2.07 -10.69
CA LYS A 250 30.15 -3.09 -10.21
C LYS A 250 29.65 -3.78 -8.93
N LYS A 251 29.01 -3.03 -8.03
CA LYS A 251 28.41 -3.58 -6.81
C LYS A 251 27.32 -4.60 -7.13
N LEU A 252 26.43 -4.32 -8.08
CA LEU A 252 25.38 -5.24 -8.51
C LEU A 252 25.97 -6.46 -9.23
N GLU A 253 26.93 -6.26 -10.15
CA GLU A 253 27.58 -7.36 -10.88
C GLU A 253 28.29 -8.33 -9.95
N SER A 254 29.06 -7.81 -8.97
CA SER A 254 29.73 -8.65 -7.99
C SER A 254 28.73 -9.42 -7.12
N SER A 255 27.54 -8.86 -6.88
CA SER A 255 26.51 -9.52 -6.08
C SER A 255 25.83 -10.68 -6.80
N LEU A 256 25.91 -10.76 -8.14
CA LEU A 256 25.41 -11.89 -8.91
C LEU A 256 26.14 -13.20 -8.60
N TYR A 257 27.39 -13.16 -8.10
CA TYR A 257 28.07 -14.37 -7.62
C TYR A 257 27.38 -14.98 -6.40
N LYS A 258 26.84 -14.13 -5.53
CA LYS A 258 26.10 -14.57 -4.32
C LYS A 258 24.64 -14.89 -4.63
N PHE A 259 24.03 -14.16 -5.55
CA PHE A 259 22.62 -14.26 -5.92
C PHE A 259 22.42 -14.45 -7.43
N PRO A 260 22.88 -15.58 -8.01
CA PRO A 260 22.94 -15.76 -9.46
C PRO A 260 21.57 -15.86 -10.16
N ASN A 261 20.49 -16.05 -9.40
CA ASN A 261 19.13 -16.18 -9.92
C ASN A 261 18.22 -15.02 -9.50
N SER A 262 18.78 -13.93 -8.94
CA SER A 262 17.95 -12.78 -8.55
C SER A 262 17.51 -11.98 -9.76
N ASP A 263 16.20 -12.01 -10.06
CA ASP A 263 15.56 -11.23 -11.12
C ASP A 263 15.73 -9.73 -10.88
N GLU A 264 15.67 -9.29 -9.61
CA GLU A 264 15.78 -7.90 -9.20
C GLU A 264 17.16 -7.30 -9.51
N LEU A 265 18.25 -8.07 -9.28
CA LEU A 265 19.61 -7.63 -9.62
C LEU A 265 19.78 -7.46 -11.13
N TYR A 266 19.31 -8.43 -11.92
CA TYR A 266 19.36 -8.33 -13.39
C TYR A 266 18.52 -7.15 -13.88
N SER A 267 17.33 -6.96 -13.33
CA SER A 267 16.44 -5.84 -13.66
C SER A 267 17.10 -4.49 -13.36
N GLN A 268 17.72 -4.36 -12.18
CA GLN A 268 18.41 -3.11 -11.79
C GLN A 268 19.64 -2.83 -12.67
N LEU A 269 20.39 -3.87 -13.07
CA LEU A 269 21.50 -3.74 -14.02
C LEU A 269 21.02 -3.28 -15.39
N CYS A 270 19.94 -3.89 -15.93
CA CYS A 270 19.31 -3.43 -17.17
C CYS A 270 18.95 -1.95 -17.10
N TYR A 271 18.34 -1.54 -15.98
CA TYR A 271 17.96 -0.14 -15.76
C TYR A 271 19.17 0.79 -15.76
N PHE A 272 20.24 0.45 -15.03
CA PHE A 272 21.43 1.29 -14.96
C PHE A 272 22.16 1.41 -16.30
N TYR A 273 22.31 0.30 -17.03
CA TYR A 273 22.94 0.30 -18.34
C TYR A 273 22.12 1.10 -19.37
N ARG A 274 20.78 1.03 -19.34
CA ARG A 274 19.90 1.89 -20.16
C ARG A 274 20.07 3.38 -19.84
N LYS A 275 20.33 3.73 -18.58
CA LYS A 275 20.53 5.13 -18.15
C LYS A 275 21.89 5.71 -18.53
N ILE A 276 22.88 4.89 -18.83
CA ILE A 276 24.17 5.32 -19.38
C ILE A 276 24.30 5.08 -20.88
N ASP A 277 23.19 4.71 -21.53
CA ASP A 277 23.10 4.41 -22.97
C ASP A 277 24.03 3.28 -23.46
N ASP A 278 24.42 2.36 -22.56
CA ASP A 278 25.12 1.12 -22.93
C ASP A 278 24.10 0.05 -23.36
N PHE A 279 23.79 0.06 -24.67
CA PHE A 279 22.83 -0.84 -25.29
C PHE A 279 23.24 -2.31 -25.14
N ASP A 280 24.49 -2.65 -25.40
CA ASP A 280 24.94 -4.04 -25.42
C ASP A 280 24.88 -4.69 -24.06
N SER A 281 25.30 -3.97 -23.02
CA SER A 281 25.17 -4.45 -21.64
C SER A 281 23.72 -4.54 -21.19
N ALA A 282 22.87 -3.54 -21.47
CA ALA A 282 21.45 -3.59 -21.17
C ALA A 282 20.76 -4.78 -21.83
N ARG A 283 21.02 -5.02 -23.12
CA ARG A 283 20.53 -6.17 -23.87
C ARG A 283 20.98 -7.50 -23.26
N ARG A 284 22.29 -7.62 -22.98
CA ARG A 284 22.88 -8.82 -22.39
C ARG A 284 22.20 -9.20 -21.08
N TYR A 285 22.01 -8.24 -20.18
CA TYR A 285 21.39 -8.51 -18.88
C TYR A 285 19.89 -8.82 -19.00
N ALA A 286 19.16 -8.18 -19.90
CA ALA A 286 17.78 -8.53 -20.18
C ALA A 286 17.63 -9.95 -20.77
N GLN A 287 18.53 -10.36 -21.68
CA GLN A 287 18.57 -11.72 -22.22
C GLN A 287 18.91 -12.76 -21.14
N LEU A 288 19.90 -12.48 -20.28
CA LEU A 288 20.25 -13.37 -19.17
C LEU A 288 19.07 -13.54 -18.20
N ARG A 289 18.36 -12.45 -17.91
CA ARG A 289 17.14 -12.46 -17.08
C ARG A 289 16.06 -13.34 -17.70
N ASN A 290 15.82 -13.23 -19.02
CA ASN A 290 14.87 -14.07 -19.74
C ASN A 290 15.24 -15.56 -19.72
N ILE A 291 16.54 -15.89 -19.88
CA ILE A 291 17.02 -17.27 -19.82
C ILE A 291 16.80 -17.89 -18.42
N LYS A 292 17.01 -17.09 -17.36
CA LYS A 292 16.87 -17.57 -15.98
C LYS A 292 15.42 -17.64 -15.50
N SER A 293 14.54 -16.84 -16.06
CA SER A 293 13.13 -16.76 -15.70
C SER A 293 12.24 -16.80 -16.96
N PRO A 294 12.21 -17.94 -17.70
CA PRO A 294 11.53 -18.03 -19.00
C PRO A 294 10.02 -17.93 -18.89
N SER A 295 9.43 -18.18 -17.73
CA SER A 295 7.99 -17.99 -17.45
C SER A 295 7.60 -16.55 -17.09
N ASN A 296 8.58 -15.66 -16.97
CA ASN A 296 8.36 -14.25 -16.68
C ASN A 296 8.35 -13.45 -17.99
N PRO A 297 7.25 -12.79 -18.39
CA PRO A 297 7.20 -11.98 -19.63
C PRO A 297 8.00 -10.68 -19.55
N ASN A 298 8.22 -10.14 -18.33
CA ASN A 298 8.83 -8.81 -18.15
C ASN A 298 10.20 -8.64 -18.83
N PRO A 299 11.13 -9.61 -18.83
CA PRO A 299 12.40 -9.46 -19.54
C PRO A 299 12.25 -9.29 -21.05
N ILE A 300 11.26 -9.95 -21.64
CA ILE A 300 10.95 -9.82 -23.08
C ILE A 300 10.36 -8.44 -23.36
N ILE A 301 9.46 -7.96 -22.51
CA ILE A 301 8.89 -6.61 -22.61
C ILE A 301 10.02 -5.55 -22.47
N ASP A 302 10.95 -5.73 -21.52
CA ASP A 302 12.12 -4.85 -21.38
C ASP A 302 12.98 -4.82 -22.66
N LEU A 303 13.17 -5.97 -23.34
CA LEU A 303 13.88 -6.06 -24.61
C LEU A 303 13.13 -5.33 -25.73
N ILE A 304 11.80 -5.46 -25.78
CA ILE A 304 10.97 -4.76 -26.78
C ILE A 304 11.13 -3.24 -26.63
N TYR A 305 11.04 -2.70 -25.41
CA TYR A 305 11.27 -1.27 -25.16
C TYR A 305 12.69 -0.85 -25.50
N LEU A 306 13.68 -1.69 -25.20
CA LEU A 306 15.09 -1.41 -25.50
C LEU A 306 15.31 -1.33 -27.01
N TYR A 307 14.85 -2.32 -27.79
CA TYR A 307 15.01 -2.34 -29.23
C TYR A 307 14.24 -1.20 -29.90
N ASN A 308 13.04 -0.88 -29.43
CA ASN A 308 12.28 0.26 -29.93
C ASN A 308 13.02 1.60 -29.70
N LYS A 309 13.64 1.79 -28.52
CA LYS A 309 14.44 3.00 -28.24
C LYS A 309 15.57 3.22 -29.25
N TYR A 310 16.16 2.12 -29.75
CA TYR A 310 17.26 2.17 -30.73
C TYR A 310 16.82 1.96 -32.18
N GLY A 311 15.51 1.95 -32.46
CA GLY A 311 14.95 1.84 -33.82
C GLY A 311 15.14 0.49 -34.50
N ILE A 312 15.34 -0.59 -33.75
CA ILE A 312 15.59 -1.95 -34.28
C ILE A 312 14.26 -2.68 -34.41
N GLU A 313 13.46 -2.32 -35.44
CA GLU A 313 12.08 -2.78 -35.64
C GLU A 313 11.95 -4.30 -35.79
N ASP A 314 12.86 -4.96 -36.49
CA ASP A 314 12.82 -6.42 -36.69
C ASP A 314 12.82 -7.19 -35.36
N GLU A 315 13.64 -6.73 -34.41
CA GLU A 315 13.69 -7.35 -33.08
C GLU A 315 12.45 -7.00 -32.25
N VAL A 316 11.91 -5.78 -32.38
CA VAL A 316 10.62 -5.40 -31.75
C VAL A 316 9.52 -6.37 -32.19
N ILE A 317 9.37 -6.59 -33.51
CA ILE A 317 8.39 -7.51 -34.08
C ILE A 317 8.61 -8.95 -33.61
N LYS A 318 9.86 -9.39 -33.64
CA LYS A 318 10.24 -10.76 -33.22
C LYS A 318 9.88 -11.03 -31.76
N TYR A 319 10.27 -10.14 -30.84
CA TYR A 319 9.97 -10.31 -29.41
C TYR A 319 8.50 -10.09 -29.09
N SER A 320 7.79 -9.22 -29.80
CA SER A 320 6.33 -9.09 -29.70
C SER A 320 5.62 -10.39 -30.10
N LYS A 321 6.02 -11.01 -31.22
CA LYS A 321 5.52 -12.34 -31.59
C LYS A 321 5.85 -13.41 -30.56
N GLN A 322 6.99 -13.31 -29.89
CA GLN A 322 7.38 -14.25 -28.82
C GLN A 322 6.45 -14.11 -27.60
N ILE A 323 6.09 -12.87 -27.17
CA ILE A 323 5.09 -12.66 -26.11
C ILE A 323 3.75 -13.29 -26.51
N ILE A 324 3.26 -12.98 -27.69
CA ILE A 324 1.99 -13.51 -28.20
C ILE A 324 1.99 -15.05 -28.22
N LYS A 325 3.06 -15.66 -28.69
CA LYS A 325 3.16 -17.12 -28.79
C LYS A 325 3.26 -17.81 -27.44
N ASN A 326 4.05 -17.28 -26.52
CA ASN A 326 4.40 -17.97 -25.27
C ASN A 326 3.51 -17.59 -24.10
N PHE A 327 2.81 -16.45 -24.18
CA PHE A 327 2.03 -15.86 -23.09
C PHE A 327 0.61 -15.46 -23.52
N SER A 328 0.07 -16.09 -24.59
CA SER A 328 -1.30 -15.80 -25.06
C SER A 328 -2.38 -16.02 -24.00
N ASP A 329 -2.15 -16.89 -23.02
CA ASP A 329 -3.09 -17.17 -21.92
C ASP A 329 -2.80 -16.33 -20.66
N ASN A 330 -1.88 -15.37 -20.75
CA ASN A 330 -1.54 -14.45 -19.68
C ASN A 330 -2.00 -13.04 -20.04
N GLU A 331 -3.21 -12.66 -19.60
CA GLU A 331 -3.81 -11.35 -19.87
C GLU A 331 -2.87 -10.19 -19.53
N ILE A 332 -2.17 -10.27 -18.38
CA ILE A 332 -1.25 -9.22 -17.95
C ILE A 332 -0.09 -9.05 -18.93
N ALA A 333 0.47 -10.13 -19.46
CA ALA A 333 1.56 -10.08 -20.43
C ALA A 333 1.12 -9.44 -21.76
N ILE A 334 -0.06 -9.83 -22.25
CA ILE A 334 -0.65 -9.26 -23.48
C ILE A 334 -1.02 -7.79 -23.27
N PHE A 335 -1.55 -7.43 -22.10
CA PHE A 335 -1.83 -6.04 -21.78
C PHE A 335 -0.57 -5.17 -21.65
N GLN A 336 0.54 -5.71 -21.11
CA GLN A 336 1.83 -5.01 -21.14
C GLN A 336 2.33 -4.76 -22.56
N LEU A 337 2.14 -5.71 -23.46
CA LEU A 337 2.46 -5.54 -24.89
C LEU A 337 1.56 -4.49 -25.55
N ALA A 338 0.25 -4.49 -25.23
CA ALA A 338 -0.69 -3.47 -25.70
C ALA A 338 -0.31 -2.07 -25.21
N ASN A 339 0.08 -1.92 -23.93
CA ASN A 339 0.57 -0.65 -23.39
C ASN A 339 1.87 -0.18 -24.06
N PHE A 340 2.79 -1.10 -24.36
CA PHE A 340 3.97 -0.76 -25.16
C PHE A 340 3.53 -0.22 -26.53
N ALA A 341 2.64 -0.91 -27.21
CA ALA A 341 2.15 -0.52 -28.52
C ALA A 341 1.43 0.84 -28.50
N ALA A 342 0.58 1.06 -27.48
CA ALA A 342 -0.07 2.34 -27.24
C ALA A 342 0.92 3.50 -27.07
N SER A 343 1.90 3.34 -26.17
CA SER A 343 2.87 4.39 -25.86
C SER A 343 3.87 4.69 -26.97
N THR A 344 4.07 3.76 -27.91
CA THR A 344 5.04 3.88 -29.00
C THR A 344 4.40 3.99 -30.39
N GLY A 345 3.07 4.03 -30.47
CA GLY A 345 2.33 4.17 -31.71
C GLY A 345 2.42 2.95 -32.64
N LYS A 346 2.54 1.74 -32.07
CA LYS A 346 2.56 0.50 -32.87
C LYS A 346 1.14 -0.04 -33.06
N ILE A 347 0.34 0.66 -33.87
CA ILE A 347 -1.09 0.36 -34.08
C ILE A 347 -1.32 -1.12 -34.40
N ASN A 348 -0.55 -1.73 -35.30
CA ASN A 348 -0.71 -3.13 -35.69
C ASN A 348 -0.54 -4.10 -34.50
N ILE A 349 0.36 -3.79 -33.55
CA ILE A 349 0.55 -4.62 -32.35
C ILE A 349 -0.62 -4.39 -31.38
N ALA A 350 -1.07 -3.14 -31.20
CA ALA A 350 -2.22 -2.82 -30.37
C ALA A 350 -3.50 -3.49 -30.89
N GLN A 351 -3.75 -3.43 -32.21
CA GLN A 351 -4.85 -4.08 -32.88
C GLN A 351 -4.84 -5.60 -32.65
N PHE A 352 -3.68 -6.23 -32.84
CA PHE A 352 -3.55 -7.67 -32.60
C PHE A 352 -3.83 -8.06 -31.14
N CYS A 353 -3.35 -7.24 -30.18
CA CYS A 353 -3.63 -7.47 -28.76
C CYS A 353 -5.13 -7.34 -28.44
N TYR A 354 -5.81 -6.38 -29.07
CA TYR A 354 -7.26 -6.21 -28.95
C TYR A 354 -8.05 -7.39 -29.53
N GLU A 355 -7.68 -7.86 -30.73
CA GLU A 355 -8.29 -9.04 -31.35
C GLU A 355 -8.07 -10.31 -30.53
N LEU A 356 -6.86 -10.50 -29.98
CA LEU A 356 -6.56 -11.62 -29.08
C LEU A 356 -7.37 -11.54 -27.79
N ALA A 357 -7.57 -10.33 -27.26
CA ALA A 357 -8.39 -10.12 -26.06
C ALA A 357 -9.86 -10.47 -26.31
N LEU A 358 -10.38 -10.18 -27.52
CA LEU A 358 -11.71 -10.63 -27.97
C LEU A 358 -11.80 -12.16 -28.03
N GLU A 359 -10.79 -12.82 -28.62
CA GLU A 359 -10.74 -14.28 -28.74
C GLU A 359 -10.68 -14.99 -27.39
N LYS A 360 -9.94 -14.42 -26.44
CA LYS A 360 -9.66 -15.02 -25.13
C LYS A 360 -10.61 -14.58 -24.01
N ASP A 361 -11.60 -13.74 -24.30
CA ASP A 361 -12.56 -13.18 -23.31
C ASP A 361 -11.86 -12.44 -22.16
N TYR A 362 -10.85 -11.61 -22.49
CA TYR A 362 -10.14 -10.75 -21.53
C TYR A 362 -10.94 -9.47 -21.24
N ASP A 363 -10.46 -8.65 -20.30
CA ASP A 363 -11.05 -7.32 -20.03
C ASP A 363 -10.85 -6.37 -21.22
N LEU A 364 -11.79 -6.44 -22.18
CA LEU A 364 -11.75 -5.73 -23.45
C LEU A 364 -11.60 -4.22 -23.31
N GLY A 365 -12.15 -3.63 -22.24
CA GLY A 365 -12.13 -2.19 -22.06
C GLY A 365 -10.72 -1.63 -22.07
N ASN A 366 -9.82 -2.28 -21.35
CA ASN A 366 -8.42 -1.85 -21.28
C ASN A 366 -7.72 -1.96 -22.64
N PHE A 367 -7.95 -3.04 -23.40
CA PHE A 367 -7.32 -3.23 -24.74
C PHE A 367 -7.89 -2.26 -25.78
N ALA A 368 -9.19 -2.01 -25.78
CA ALA A 368 -9.81 -1.04 -26.67
C ALA A 368 -9.23 0.37 -26.44
N LEU A 369 -9.12 0.80 -25.17
CA LEU A 369 -8.54 2.10 -24.84
C LEU A 369 -7.05 2.20 -25.26
N THR A 370 -6.27 1.12 -25.12
CA THR A 370 -4.87 1.11 -25.61
C THR A 370 -4.79 1.21 -27.13
N LEU A 371 -5.75 0.67 -27.88
CA LEU A 371 -5.80 0.82 -29.33
C LEU A 371 -6.13 2.26 -29.74
N VAL A 372 -7.11 2.92 -29.10
CA VAL A 372 -7.36 4.37 -29.29
C VAL A 372 -6.09 5.18 -29.01
N GLU A 373 -5.38 4.87 -27.90
CA GLU A 373 -4.16 5.55 -27.53
C GLU A 373 -3.03 5.32 -28.54
N ALA A 374 -2.92 4.14 -29.15
CA ALA A 374 -1.93 3.85 -30.19
C ALA A 374 -2.13 4.75 -31.43
N HIS A 375 -3.39 4.93 -31.88
CA HIS A 375 -3.72 5.89 -32.94
C HIS A 375 -3.34 7.32 -32.56
N ILE A 376 -3.67 7.75 -31.34
CA ILE A 376 -3.32 9.09 -30.84
C ILE A 376 -1.79 9.29 -30.83
N SER A 377 -1.03 8.30 -30.39
CA SER A 377 0.44 8.37 -30.29
C SER A 377 1.14 8.50 -31.63
N THR A 378 0.51 8.05 -32.71
CA THR A 378 0.96 8.27 -34.10
C THR A 378 0.40 9.53 -34.74
N LYS A 379 -0.42 10.31 -34.01
CA LYS A 379 -1.19 11.45 -34.50
C LYS A 379 -2.23 11.06 -35.57
N ASP A 380 -2.60 9.80 -35.63
CA ASP A 380 -3.73 9.32 -36.42
C ASP A 380 -5.05 9.56 -35.66
N TYR A 381 -5.38 10.84 -35.52
CA TYR A 381 -6.56 11.26 -34.75
C TYR A 381 -7.88 10.86 -35.44
N ASP A 382 -7.88 10.76 -36.79
CA ASP A 382 -9.05 10.28 -37.54
C ASP A 382 -9.31 8.80 -37.24
N GLY A 383 -8.26 7.96 -37.22
CA GLY A 383 -8.37 6.55 -36.81
C GLY A 383 -8.85 6.41 -35.37
N ALA A 384 -8.34 7.22 -34.44
CA ALA A 384 -8.78 7.23 -33.06
C ALA A 384 -10.28 7.59 -32.92
N VAL A 385 -10.76 8.58 -33.67
CA VAL A 385 -12.18 8.96 -33.66
C VAL A 385 -13.04 7.88 -34.29
N THR A 386 -12.65 7.34 -35.46
CA THR A 386 -13.40 6.27 -36.15
C THR A 386 -13.60 5.06 -35.23
N PHE A 387 -12.53 4.55 -34.63
CA PHE A 387 -12.63 3.42 -33.71
C PHE A 387 -13.44 3.76 -32.45
N SER A 388 -13.34 5.00 -31.95
CA SER A 388 -14.16 5.46 -30.81
C SER A 388 -15.65 5.51 -31.19
N GLU A 389 -16.01 5.89 -32.41
CA GLU A 389 -17.40 5.88 -32.91
C GLU A 389 -17.94 4.46 -33.07
N GLU A 390 -17.12 3.51 -33.54
CA GLU A 390 -17.46 2.09 -33.58
C GLU A 390 -17.80 1.56 -32.18
N LEU A 391 -16.97 1.85 -31.18
CA LEU A 391 -17.22 1.47 -29.78
C LEU A 391 -18.51 2.08 -29.21
N LEU A 392 -18.84 3.31 -29.61
CA LEU A 392 -20.09 3.96 -29.19
C LEU A 392 -21.33 3.31 -29.84
N LEU A 393 -21.22 2.87 -31.10
CA LEU A 393 -22.30 2.18 -31.79
C LEU A 393 -22.54 0.77 -31.21
N GLU A 394 -21.48 0.05 -30.88
CA GLU A 394 -21.55 -1.26 -30.23
C GLU A 394 -22.04 -1.18 -28.78
N ASN A 395 -21.75 -0.07 -28.11
CA ASN A 395 -22.11 0.22 -26.71
C ASN A 395 -21.85 -0.95 -25.76
N PRO A 396 -20.62 -1.46 -25.66
CA PRO A 396 -20.28 -2.58 -24.81
C PRO A 396 -20.43 -2.18 -23.31
N LYS A 397 -20.81 -3.13 -22.45
CA LYS A 397 -21.08 -2.90 -21.03
C LYS A 397 -19.92 -2.24 -20.29
N TRP A 398 -18.68 -2.62 -20.61
CA TRP A 398 -17.49 -2.08 -19.98
C TRP A 398 -17.28 -0.58 -20.27
N LEU A 399 -17.87 -0.05 -21.35
CA LEU A 399 -17.67 1.35 -21.76
C LEU A 399 -18.16 2.34 -20.69
N GLN A 400 -19.21 2.00 -19.95
CA GLN A 400 -19.71 2.84 -18.86
C GLN A 400 -18.72 2.93 -17.70
N ASP A 401 -18.05 1.83 -17.37
CA ASP A 401 -17.07 1.79 -16.28
C ASP A 401 -15.77 2.54 -16.67
N GLN A 402 -15.41 2.53 -17.95
CA GLN A 402 -14.23 3.18 -18.51
C GLN A 402 -14.51 4.56 -19.12
N TRP A 403 -15.75 5.04 -18.99
CA TRP A 403 -16.21 6.27 -19.63
C TRP A 403 -15.30 7.48 -19.40
N PRO A 404 -14.78 7.73 -18.17
CA PRO A 404 -13.92 8.89 -17.95
C PRO A 404 -12.64 8.85 -18.79
N ILE A 405 -11.97 7.70 -18.84
CA ILE A 405 -10.75 7.54 -19.64
C ILE A 405 -11.06 7.65 -21.12
N PHE A 406 -12.16 7.02 -21.57
CA PHE A 406 -12.63 7.09 -22.96
C PHE A 406 -12.93 8.54 -23.38
N SER A 407 -13.67 9.33 -22.56
CA SER A 407 -13.93 10.74 -22.82
C SER A 407 -12.63 11.55 -22.90
N SER A 408 -11.65 11.27 -22.04
CA SER A 408 -10.34 11.96 -22.08
C SER A 408 -9.55 11.67 -23.37
N LEU A 409 -9.62 10.46 -23.90
CA LEU A 409 -8.98 10.10 -25.19
C LEU A 409 -9.70 10.75 -26.37
N ARG A 410 -11.04 10.81 -26.35
CA ARG A 410 -11.84 11.53 -27.34
C ARG A 410 -11.54 13.03 -27.32
N ALA A 411 -11.39 13.62 -26.13
CA ALA A 411 -10.96 15.01 -25.99
C ALA A 411 -9.63 15.23 -26.69
N LEU A 412 -8.64 14.39 -26.41
CA LEU A 412 -7.30 14.50 -26.99
C LEU A 412 -7.32 14.36 -28.51
N ALA A 413 -8.04 13.37 -29.05
CA ALA A 413 -8.21 13.19 -30.48
C ALA A 413 -8.90 14.41 -31.14
N SER A 414 -9.94 14.97 -30.48
CA SER A 414 -10.66 16.16 -30.98
C SER A 414 -9.76 17.39 -31.04
N TYR A 415 -8.95 17.65 -30.01
CA TYR A 415 -7.95 18.70 -30.05
C TYR A 415 -6.93 18.47 -31.16
N GLY A 416 -6.49 17.22 -31.37
CA GLY A 416 -5.57 16.84 -32.42
C GLY A 416 -6.11 17.11 -33.83
N LEU A 417 -7.42 16.94 -34.03
CA LEU A 417 -8.15 17.29 -35.26
C LEU A 417 -8.48 18.77 -35.41
N ASN A 418 -7.95 19.62 -34.51
CA ASN A 418 -8.24 21.05 -34.49
C ASN A 418 -9.75 21.36 -34.30
N ARG A 419 -10.44 20.54 -33.47
CA ARG A 419 -11.84 20.71 -33.05
C ARG A 419 -11.90 21.05 -31.56
N PRO A 420 -11.44 22.24 -31.13
CA PRO A 420 -11.30 22.57 -29.70
C PRO A 420 -12.62 22.57 -28.96
N ASP A 421 -13.74 22.94 -29.59
CA ASP A 421 -15.06 22.96 -28.95
C ASP A 421 -15.50 21.56 -28.50
N LEU A 422 -15.31 20.56 -29.36
CA LEU A 422 -15.59 19.17 -29.00
C LEU A 422 -14.59 18.64 -27.96
N GLY A 423 -13.32 18.99 -28.12
CA GLY A 423 -12.28 18.64 -27.18
C GLY A 423 -12.58 19.14 -25.77
N GLU A 424 -13.06 20.39 -25.66
CA GLU A 424 -13.44 20.98 -24.37
C GLU A 424 -14.64 20.28 -23.74
N ILE A 425 -15.68 19.95 -24.53
CA ILE A 425 -16.86 19.21 -24.05
C ILE A 425 -16.43 17.87 -23.43
N TYR A 426 -15.62 17.08 -24.11
CA TYR A 426 -15.17 15.78 -23.61
C TYR A 426 -14.21 15.90 -22.44
N LEU A 427 -13.38 16.94 -22.39
CA LEU A 427 -12.49 17.21 -21.27
C LEU A 427 -13.29 17.60 -20.00
N GLU A 428 -14.32 18.43 -20.16
CA GLU A 428 -15.22 18.80 -19.05
C GLU A 428 -16.02 17.60 -18.55
N GLU A 429 -16.48 16.75 -19.46
CA GLU A 429 -17.14 15.49 -19.10
C GLU A 429 -16.21 14.61 -18.26
N PHE A 430 -14.94 14.44 -18.69
CA PHE A 430 -13.94 13.74 -17.90
C PHE A 430 -13.75 14.37 -16.52
N LEU A 431 -13.55 15.68 -16.41
CA LEU A 431 -13.28 16.36 -15.14
C LEU A 431 -14.48 16.41 -14.20
N SER A 432 -15.71 16.25 -14.71
CA SER A 432 -16.95 16.24 -13.93
C SER A 432 -17.21 14.90 -13.21
N GLU A 433 -16.49 13.84 -13.54
CA GLU A 433 -16.67 12.53 -12.94
C GLU A 433 -16.22 12.53 -11.46
N PRO A 434 -17.12 12.26 -10.49
CA PRO A 434 -16.84 12.46 -9.07
C PRO A 434 -15.87 11.41 -8.47
N ARG A 435 -15.57 10.34 -9.18
CA ARG A 435 -14.73 9.21 -8.69
C ARG A 435 -13.34 9.15 -9.30
N ILE A 436 -12.92 10.20 -10.01
CA ILE A 436 -11.58 10.24 -10.61
C ILE A 436 -10.51 10.28 -9.52
N THR A 437 -9.54 9.38 -9.63
CA THR A 437 -8.38 9.36 -8.74
C THR A 437 -7.30 10.33 -9.21
N SER A 438 -6.46 10.79 -8.28
CA SER A 438 -5.29 11.61 -8.62
C SER A 438 -4.36 10.91 -9.61
N GLU A 439 -4.23 9.59 -9.51
CA GLU A 439 -3.42 8.79 -10.43
C GLU A 439 -3.97 8.83 -11.85
N THR A 440 -5.29 8.74 -12.01
CA THR A 440 -5.96 8.84 -13.32
C THR A 440 -5.78 10.22 -13.93
N LEU A 441 -5.98 11.29 -13.13
CA LEU A 441 -5.77 12.66 -13.58
C LEU A 441 -4.33 12.88 -14.08
N VAL A 442 -3.34 12.41 -13.33
CA VAL A 442 -1.94 12.49 -13.74
C VAL A 442 -1.66 11.71 -15.02
N ALA A 443 -2.19 10.48 -15.13
CA ALA A 443 -1.99 9.66 -16.33
C ALA A 443 -2.60 10.31 -17.59
N VAL A 444 -3.77 10.94 -17.46
CA VAL A 444 -4.39 11.68 -18.57
C VAL A 444 -3.59 12.93 -18.89
N ALA A 445 -3.15 13.71 -17.90
CA ALA A 445 -2.30 14.87 -18.12
C ALA A 445 -0.96 14.52 -18.79
N ASP A 446 -0.37 13.38 -18.45
CA ASP A 446 0.83 12.83 -19.10
C ASP A 446 0.60 12.60 -20.60
N ARG A 447 -0.59 12.08 -20.99
CA ARG A 447 -0.97 11.89 -22.41
C ARG A 447 -1.10 13.23 -23.16
N PHE A 448 -1.76 14.21 -22.55
CA PHE A 448 -1.86 15.55 -23.14
C PHE A 448 -0.47 16.21 -23.28
N THR A 449 0.38 16.05 -22.27
CA THR A 449 1.76 16.56 -22.29
C THR A 449 2.59 15.90 -23.40
N ALA A 450 2.48 14.56 -23.56
CA ALA A 450 3.17 13.83 -24.63
C ALA A 450 2.75 14.29 -26.03
N ASN A 451 1.51 14.75 -26.18
CA ASN A 451 1.00 15.34 -27.42
C ASN A 451 1.20 16.87 -27.52
N GLN A 452 2.00 17.47 -26.62
CA GLN A 452 2.32 18.91 -26.58
C GLN A 452 1.09 19.82 -26.33
N MET A 453 0.01 19.26 -25.80
CA MET A 453 -1.22 19.98 -25.44
C MET A 453 -1.10 20.49 -23.99
N TYR A 454 -0.13 21.37 -23.76
CA TYR A 454 0.25 21.81 -22.40
C TYR A 454 -0.84 22.59 -21.67
N GLN A 455 -1.67 23.37 -22.36
CA GLN A 455 -2.76 24.14 -21.74
C GLN A 455 -3.83 23.19 -21.14
N GLN A 456 -4.19 22.14 -21.86
CA GLN A 456 -5.14 21.13 -21.41
C GLN A 456 -4.53 20.29 -20.28
N ALA A 457 -3.26 19.90 -20.42
CA ALA A 457 -2.52 19.22 -19.36
C ALA A 457 -2.48 20.05 -18.07
N GLN A 458 -2.25 21.37 -18.17
CA GLN A 458 -2.30 22.28 -17.02
C GLN A 458 -3.68 22.29 -16.36
N LYS A 459 -4.76 22.45 -17.13
CA LYS A 459 -6.14 22.42 -16.60
C LYS A 459 -6.42 21.15 -15.79
N ILE A 460 -6.01 19.99 -16.30
CA ILE A 460 -6.15 18.70 -15.60
C ILE A 460 -5.32 18.65 -14.31
N LEU A 461 -4.07 19.12 -14.37
CA LEU A 461 -3.14 19.10 -13.24
C LEU A 461 -3.52 20.10 -12.15
N ASP A 462 -4.03 21.28 -12.52
CA ASP A 462 -4.58 22.25 -11.57
C ASP A 462 -5.78 21.66 -10.82
N PHE A 463 -6.69 20.98 -11.53
CA PHE A 463 -7.80 20.26 -10.91
C PHE A 463 -7.30 19.13 -9.97
N ALA A 464 -6.30 18.36 -10.42
CA ALA A 464 -5.67 17.33 -9.59
C ALA A 464 -5.01 17.91 -8.34
N TYR A 465 -4.33 19.05 -8.46
CA TYR A 465 -3.64 19.72 -7.37
C TYR A 465 -4.61 20.29 -6.32
N THR A 466 -5.77 20.79 -6.73
CA THR A 466 -6.80 21.24 -5.78
C THR A 466 -7.33 20.09 -4.92
N ASN A 467 -7.39 18.88 -5.48
CA ASN A 467 -7.89 17.70 -4.79
C ASN A 467 -6.82 17.02 -3.91
N ASP A 468 -5.55 17.06 -4.30
CA ASP A 468 -4.42 16.44 -3.56
C ASP A 468 -3.16 17.31 -3.65
N THR A 469 -3.12 18.35 -2.83
CA THR A 469 -2.03 19.35 -2.82
C THR A 469 -0.68 18.79 -2.39
N ASN A 470 -0.63 17.59 -1.78
CA ASN A 470 0.60 16.98 -1.27
C ASN A 470 1.16 15.89 -2.19
N ASN A 471 0.52 15.64 -3.32
CA ASN A 471 0.95 14.63 -4.27
C ASN A 471 2.15 15.13 -5.09
N GLN A 472 3.32 14.58 -4.78
CA GLN A 472 4.57 14.95 -5.45
C GLN A 472 4.54 14.72 -6.97
N ARG A 473 3.81 13.71 -7.46
CA ARG A 473 3.72 13.43 -8.90
C ARG A 473 2.93 14.51 -9.63
N ILE A 474 1.83 14.97 -9.02
CA ILE A 474 1.06 16.12 -9.53
C ILE A 474 1.95 17.36 -9.58
N LEU A 475 2.65 17.66 -8.48
CA LEU A 475 3.57 18.81 -8.40
C LEU A 475 4.67 18.75 -9.48
N ASN A 476 5.31 17.59 -9.65
CA ASN A 476 6.34 17.40 -10.67
C ASN A 476 5.82 17.73 -12.07
N ASN A 477 4.65 17.16 -12.41
CA ASN A 477 4.06 17.35 -13.74
C ASN A 477 3.55 18.78 -13.94
N LEU A 478 2.94 19.36 -12.91
CA LEU A 478 2.47 20.75 -12.95
C LEU A 478 3.64 21.75 -13.16
N ILE A 479 4.75 21.55 -12.43
CA ILE A 479 5.97 22.35 -12.62
C ILE A 479 6.50 22.18 -14.04
N LYS A 480 6.59 20.95 -14.57
CA LYS A 480 7.03 20.70 -15.95
C LYS A 480 6.17 21.46 -16.97
N VAL A 481 4.86 21.32 -16.86
CA VAL A 481 3.91 21.98 -17.78
C VAL A 481 3.98 23.49 -17.64
N ASN A 482 4.06 24.04 -16.43
CA ASN A 482 4.19 25.49 -16.21
C ASN A 482 5.50 26.05 -16.77
N LEU A 483 6.60 25.29 -16.67
CA LEU A 483 7.87 25.66 -17.32
C LEU A 483 7.75 25.68 -18.84
N GLU A 484 7.04 24.72 -19.47
CA GLU A 484 6.82 24.70 -20.91
C GLU A 484 5.92 25.86 -21.37
N LEU A 485 4.90 26.22 -20.60
CA LEU A 485 4.00 27.35 -20.91
C LEU A 485 4.58 28.73 -20.56
N GLY A 486 5.73 28.80 -19.89
CA GLY A 486 6.29 30.07 -19.41
C GLY A 486 5.47 30.71 -18.29
N MET A 487 4.71 29.93 -17.54
CA MET A 487 3.86 30.43 -16.44
C MET A 487 4.71 30.76 -15.22
N THR A 488 4.61 32.01 -14.74
CA THR A 488 5.36 32.45 -13.55
C THR A 488 4.53 32.48 -12.28
N GLN A 489 3.19 32.52 -12.43
CA GLN A 489 2.26 32.52 -11.31
C GLN A 489 2.36 31.18 -10.58
N ASP A 490 2.40 31.20 -9.26
CA ASP A 490 2.46 30.05 -8.36
C ASP A 490 3.68 29.11 -8.53
N LEU A 491 4.44 29.20 -9.64
CA LEU A 491 5.58 28.34 -9.94
C LEU A 491 6.62 28.35 -8.81
N GLY A 492 6.91 29.53 -8.24
CA GLY A 492 7.86 29.65 -7.13
C GLY A 492 7.40 28.92 -5.86
N ASP A 493 6.14 29.02 -5.52
CA ASP A 493 5.57 28.35 -4.35
C ASP A 493 5.46 26.83 -4.59
N GLN A 494 5.14 26.39 -5.81
CA GLN A 494 5.13 24.99 -6.21
C GLN A 494 6.52 24.33 -6.09
N ILE A 495 7.57 24.99 -6.60
CA ILE A 495 8.94 24.49 -6.48
C ILE A 495 9.36 24.42 -5.01
N LYS A 496 9.11 25.47 -4.22
CA LYS A 496 9.38 25.44 -2.78
C LYS A 496 8.71 24.27 -2.09
N LYS A 497 7.44 24.02 -2.39
CA LYS A 497 6.70 22.90 -1.83
C LYS A 497 7.29 21.55 -2.27
N LEU A 498 7.71 21.44 -3.53
CA LEU A 498 8.38 20.26 -4.04
C LEU A 498 9.67 19.94 -3.28
N LEU A 499 10.48 20.95 -2.99
CA LEU A 499 11.74 20.79 -2.24
C LEU A 499 11.53 20.35 -0.77
N GLN A 500 10.35 20.60 -0.19
CA GLN A 500 9.99 20.15 1.16
C GLN A 500 9.48 18.70 1.20
N THR A 501 9.21 18.09 0.06
CA THR A 501 8.72 16.72 -0.07
C THR A 501 9.87 15.70 -0.15
N ARG A 502 9.59 14.51 -0.67
CA ARG A 502 10.64 13.58 -1.06
C ARG A 502 11.51 14.21 -2.14
N ARG A 503 12.78 13.78 -2.18
CA ARG A 503 13.74 14.27 -3.16
C ARG A 503 13.16 14.24 -4.57
N PRO A 504 13.06 15.36 -5.28
CA PRO A 504 12.58 15.42 -6.65
C PRO A 504 13.66 14.93 -7.64
N ASP A 505 13.23 14.62 -8.85
CA ASP A 505 14.13 14.23 -9.94
C ASP A 505 15.15 15.36 -10.23
N LYS A 506 16.45 15.04 -10.25
CA LYS A 506 17.52 16.00 -10.58
C LYS A 506 17.38 16.58 -11.98
N GLU A 507 16.80 15.84 -12.93
CA GLU A 507 16.55 16.35 -14.29
C GLU A 507 15.52 17.49 -14.26
N LEU A 508 14.41 17.31 -13.52
CA LEU A 508 13.41 18.36 -13.32
C LEU A 508 14.00 19.60 -12.64
N LEU A 509 14.80 19.38 -11.57
CA LEU A 509 15.44 20.51 -10.87
C LEU A 509 16.42 21.27 -11.78
N ARG A 510 17.15 20.57 -12.64
CA ARG A 510 18.07 21.19 -13.59
C ARG A 510 17.32 21.98 -14.65
N ASP A 511 16.24 21.44 -15.20
CA ASP A 511 15.39 22.16 -16.15
C ASP A 511 14.77 23.40 -15.51
N ALA A 512 14.22 23.27 -14.30
CA ALA A 512 13.70 24.41 -13.54
C ALA A 512 14.78 25.48 -13.27
N TYR A 513 16.00 25.08 -12.89
CA TYR A 513 17.12 25.99 -12.67
C TYR A 513 17.47 26.76 -13.94
N ASN A 514 17.62 26.07 -15.08
CA ASN A 514 17.99 26.67 -16.35
C ASN A 514 16.91 27.63 -16.85
N ARG A 515 15.64 27.23 -16.82
CA ARG A 515 14.52 28.06 -17.30
C ARG A 515 14.27 29.26 -16.40
N LEU A 516 14.27 29.08 -15.06
CA LEU A 516 14.18 30.19 -14.12
C LEU A 516 15.34 31.19 -14.26
N GLY A 517 16.49 30.75 -14.75
CA GLY A 517 17.62 31.65 -15.09
C GLY A 517 17.34 32.63 -16.25
N SER A 518 16.37 32.31 -17.12
CA SER A 518 16.03 33.14 -18.29
C SER A 518 15.12 34.32 -17.94
N ASP A 519 15.08 35.32 -18.86
CA ASP A 519 14.26 36.52 -18.70
C ASP A 519 12.75 36.23 -18.72
N LEU A 520 12.32 35.13 -19.34
CA LEU A 520 10.92 34.71 -19.40
C LEU A 520 10.31 34.54 -18.01
N PHE A 521 11.13 34.14 -17.04
CA PHE A 521 10.67 33.84 -15.66
C PHE A 521 11.03 34.92 -14.64
N ILE A 522 11.34 36.16 -15.10
CA ILE A 522 11.78 37.26 -14.22
C ILE A 522 10.74 37.62 -13.15
N PHE A 523 9.47 37.42 -13.44
CA PHE A 523 8.35 37.73 -12.55
C PHE A 523 8.00 36.56 -11.58
N THR A 524 8.75 35.47 -11.60
CA THR A 524 8.51 34.36 -10.68
C THR A 524 8.80 34.79 -9.22
N LYS A 525 7.84 34.57 -8.35
CA LYS A 525 7.94 34.90 -6.92
C LYS A 525 9.13 34.19 -6.28
N ASN A 526 9.94 34.91 -5.53
CA ASN A 526 11.14 34.39 -4.85
C ASN A 526 12.20 33.76 -5.79
N ARG A 527 12.23 34.12 -7.06
CA ARG A 527 13.11 33.55 -8.10
C ARG A 527 14.57 33.40 -7.65
N ASN A 528 15.18 34.45 -7.12
CA ASN A 528 16.60 34.42 -6.75
C ASN A 528 16.89 33.46 -5.58
N ALA A 529 16.01 33.40 -4.61
CA ALA A 529 16.13 32.45 -3.49
C ALA A 529 16.01 31.01 -3.98
N ILE A 530 15.04 30.74 -4.87
CA ILE A 530 14.84 29.42 -5.47
C ILE A 530 16.06 29.01 -6.31
N LEU A 531 16.61 29.92 -7.13
CA LEU A 531 17.81 29.62 -7.91
C LEU A 531 19.03 29.30 -7.03
N MET A 532 19.20 29.98 -5.89
CA MET A 532 20.27 29.64 -4.94
C MET A 532 20.08 28.26 -4.32
N GLU A 533 18.85 27.93 -3.91
CA GLU A 533 18.49 26.63 -3.31
C GLU A 533 18.65 25.47 -4.32
N LEU A 534 18.12 25.64 -5.54
CA LEU A 534 18.30 24.66 -6.63
C LEU A 534 19.78 24.47 -6.98
N GLY A 535 20.56 25.58 -7.06
CA GLY A 535 21.98 25.54 -7.34
C GLY A 535 22.79 24.82 -6.26
N ALA A 536 22.40 24.90 -4.99
CA ALA A 536 23.00 24.13 -3.90
C ALA A 536 22.69 22.62 -4.06
N ILE A 537 21.42 22.24 -4.26
CA ILE A 537 20.99 20.84 -4.41
C ILE A 537 21.60 20.16 -5.64
N LEU A 538 21.84 20.91 -6.73
CA LEU A 538 22.41 20.36 -7.96
C LEU A 538 23.93 20.17 -7.91
N ARG A 539 24.64 20.80 -6.94
CA ARG A 539 26.08 20.61 -6.70
C ARG A 539 26.36 19.37 -5.85
N ASP A 540 25.44 19.04 -4.94
CA ASP A 540 25.48 17.82 -4.12
C ASP A 540 25.06 16.58 -4.95
#